data_8c0cdcda2c3ad377f53c356243b84b26
#
_entry.id   8c0cdcda2c3ad377f53c356243b84b26
#
_cell.length_a   1.000
_cell.length_b   1.000
_cell.length_c   1.000
_cell.angle_alpha   90.00
_cell.angle_beta   90.00
_cell.angle_gamma   90.00
#
_symmetry.space_group_name_H-M   'P 1'
#
loop_
_entity.id
_entity.type
_entity.pdbx_description
1 polymer ?
#
loop_
_entity_poly.entity_id
_entity_poly.type
_entity_poly.pdbx_seq_one_letter_code
_entity_poly.pdbx_strand_id
1 'polypeptide(L)'
;YSADEPQPAQKDPLPGIERALGKTGGTPFVMDGLAAAPGEGGFGFLPGAAWNELRREALDKLLEKRSEVTPHAVQAFEMPTYPAHTVGQLPALAARFTNAAQCPAEAAEKLQYLIFPITEAESIPEAWRGKTLLELPRVMFGRLEQKTAARLDALQDAGFAGAVVNNPAQLRYTAAWA
;
A
#
# COMPACT_ATOMS: atom_id res chain seq x y z
N TYR A 1 -4.42 -39.30 -5.20
CA TYR A 1 -3.70 -40.44 -4.62
C TYR A 1 -4.51 -41.70 -4.92
N SER A 2 -4.09 -42.46 -5.90
CA SER A 2 -4.63 -43.78 -6.19
C SER A 2 -3.79 -44.79 -5.41
N ALA A 3 -4.12 -44.94 -4.16
CA ALA A 3 -3.59 -46.06 -3.37
C ALA A 3 -4.58 -47.25 -3.48
N ASP A 4 -4.08 -48.46 -3.44
CA ASP A 4 -4.87 -49.67 -3.20
C ASP A 4 -5.88 -49.36 -2.08
N GLU A 5 -7.09 -49.97 -2.16
CA GLU A 5 -8.19 -49.68 -1.22
C GLU A 5 -7.68 -49.60 0.21
N PRO A 6 -7.80 -48.42 0.84
CA PRO A 6 -7.21 -48.21 2.17
C PRO A 6 -7.94 -49.11 3.17
N GLN A 7 -7.20 -49.85 3.98
CA GLN A 7 -7.80 -50.63 5.06
C GLN A 7 -8.57 -49.70 6.02
N PRO A 8 -9.71 -50.13 6.58
CA PRO A 8 -10.46 -49.33 7.51
C PRO A 8 -9.63 -48.95 8.73
N ALA A 9 -9.73 -47.70 9.16
CA ALA A 9 -9.01 -47.21 10.33
C ALA A 9 -9.53 -47.90 11.61
N GLN A 10 -8.63 -48.48 12.41
CA GLN A 10 -9.00 -49.14 13.67
C GLN A 10 -9.32 -48.15 14.80
N LYS A 11 -8.92 -46.88 14.66
CA LYS A 11 -9.17 -45.78 15.60
C LYS A 11 -9.54 -44.54 14.80
N ASP A 12 -10.19 -43.58 15.45
CA ASP A 12 -10.47 -42.29 14.84
C ASP A 12 -9.18 -41.63 14.35
N PRO A 13 -8.97 -41.46 13.01
CA PRO A 13 -7.76 -40.92 12.47
C PRO A 13 -7.73 -39.37 12.49
N LEU A 14 -8.88 -38.70 12.74
CA LEU A 14 -9.03 -37.24 12.64
C LEU A 14 -7.98 -36.44 13.43
N PRO A 15 -7.69 -36.77 14.73
CA PRO A 15 -6.68 -36.01 15.47
C PRO A 15 -5.27 -36.13 14.91
N GLY A 16 -4.97 -37.28 14.27
CA GLY A 16 -3.69 -37.53 13.58
C GLY A 16 -3.59 -36.73 12.28
N ILE A 17 -4.67 -36.71 11.52
CA ILE A 17 -4.80 -35.97 10.26
C ILE A 17 -4.67 -34.47 10.53
N GLU A 18 -5.41 -33.93 11.49
CA GLU A 18 -5.37 -32.53 11.88
C GLU A 18 -3.96 -32.09 12.27
N ARG A 19 -3.29 -32.89 13.12
CA ARG A 19 -1.90 -32.64 13.50
C ARG A 19 -0.94 -32.69 12.33
N ALA A 20 -1.14 -33.59 11.36
CA ALA A 20 -0.27 -33.72 10.21
C ALA A 20 -0.47 -32.56 9.21
N LEU A 21 -1.72 -32.20 8.94
CA LEU A 21 -2.07 -31.13 8.01
C LEU A 21 -1.83 -29.73 8.60
N GLY A 22 -1.98 -29.56 9.92
CA GLY A 22 -1.75 -28.29 10.61
C GLY A 22 -0.29 -27.84 10.69
N LYS A 23 0.68 -28.68 10.29
CA LYS A 23 2.10 -28.32 10.25
C LYS A 23 2.44 -27.43 9.07
N THR A 24 2.00 -26.17 9.09
CA THR A 24 2.22 -25.20 8.01
C THR A 24 3.46 -24.33 8.21
N GLY A 25 4.28 -24.61 9.21
CA GLY A 25 5.51 -23.84 9.51
C GLY A 25 6.44 -23.73 8.30
N GLY A 26 7.03 -22.54 8.09
CA GLY A 26 7.87 -22.24 6.93
C GLY A 26 7.09 -21.86 5.67
N THR A 27 5.77 -21.78 5.74
CA THR A 27 4.90 -21.32 4.65
C THR A 27 4.11 -20.06 5.08
N PRO A 28 3.58 -19.25 4.15
CA PRO A 28 2.73 -18.11 4.48
C PRO A 28 1.29 -18.49 4.84
N PHE A 29 0.99 -19.78 5.02
CA PHE A 29 -0.35 -20.28 5.26
C PHE A 29 -0.54 -20.71 6.72
N VAL A 30 -1.75 -20.55 7.20
CA VAL A 30 -2.23 -21.06 8.50
C VAL A 30 -3.45 -21.91 8.22
N MET A 31 -3.55 -23.08 8.87
CA MET A 31 -4.75 -23.90 8.81
C MET A 31 -5.81 -23.32 9.78
N ASP A 32 -6.94 -22.93 9.24
CA ASP A 32 -8.06 -22.37 10.02
C ASP A 32 -8.96 -23.46 10.59
N GLY A 33 -9.10 -24.59 9.90
CA GLY A 33 -9.87 -25.71 10.35
C GLY A 33 -9.75 -26.92 9.44
N LEU A 34 -10.29 -28.06 9.88
CA LEU A 34 -10.37 -29.30 9.11
C LEU A 34 -11.83 -29.72 9.01
N ALA A 35 -12.35 -29.79 7.79
CA ALA A 35 -13.60 -30.47 7.50
C ALA A 35 -13.29 -31.79 6.80
N ALA A 36 -13.68 -32.89 7.41
CA ALA A 36 -13.47 -34.21 6.85
C ALA A 36 -14.79 -34.99 6.86
N ALA A 37 -15.14 -35.59 5.72
CA ALA A 37 -16.30 -36.49 5.59
C ALA A 37 -15.79 -37.90 5.34
N PRO A 38 -16.23 -38.91 6.10
CA PRO A 38 -15.93 -40.30 5.80
C PRO A 38 -16.64 -40.74 4.52
N GLY A 39 -15.98 -41.58 3.74
CA GLY A 39 -16.63 -42.29 2.64
C GLY A 39 -17.60 -43.37 3.14
N GLU A 40 -18.25 -44.12 2.19
CA GLU A 40 -19.21 -45.19 2.52
C GLU A 40 -18.63 -46.28 3.41
N GLY A 41 -17.28 -46.49 3.42
CA GLY A 41 -16.56 -47.44 4.29
C GLY A 41 -15.94 -46.85 5.55
N GLY A 42 -16.27 -45.60 5.91
CA GLY A 42 -15.63 -44.89 6.99
C GLY A 42 -14.31 -44.25 6.59
N PHE A 43 -13.47 -43.91 7.58
CA PHE A 43 -12.12 -43.39 7.32
C PHE A 43 -11.16 -44.55 7.01
N GLY A 44 -10.46 -44.46 5.88
CA GLY A 44 -9.36 -45.37 5.56
C GLY A 44 -8.09 -45.01 6.37
N PHE A 45 -7.28 -46.03 6.63
CA PHE A 45 -5.97 -45.82 7.23
C PHE A 45 -4.95 -45.33 6.19
N LEU A 46 -4.33 -44.20 6.44
CA LEU A 46 -3.16 -43.70 5.70
C LEU A 46 -2.00 -43.45 6.65
N PRO A 47 -0.77 -43.86 6.28
CA PRO A 47 0.42 -43.57 7.08
C PRO A 47 0.61 -42.06 7.25
N GLY A 48 1.17 -41.65 8.39
CA GLY A 48 1.45 -40.23 8.66
C GLY A 48 2.39 -39.58 7.62
N ALA A 49 3.23 -40.37 6.95
CA ALA A 49 4.07 -39.91 5.86
C ALA A 49 3.23 -39.45 4.66
N ALA A 50 2.18 -40.17 4.31
CA ALA A 50 1.29 -39.82 3.19
C ALA A 50 0.54 -38.50 3.45
N TRP A 51 0.09 -38.27 4.70
CA TRP A 51 -0.53 -36.98 5.06
C TRP A 51 0.47 -35.80 5.00
N ASN A 52 1.71 -36.04 5.36
CA ASN A 52 2.76 -35.01 5.26
C ASN A 52 3.11 -34.69 3.80
N GLU A 53 3.12 -35.69 2.94
CA GLU A 53 3.36 -35.53 1.51
C GLU A 53 2.20 -34.77 0.85
N LEU A 54 0.96 -35.19 1.10
CA LEU A 54 -0.24 -34.53 0.63
C LEU A 54 -0.27 -33.03 1.04
N ARG A 55 0.06 -32.77 2.30
CA ARG A 55 0.15 -31.38 2.79
C ARG A 55 1.16 -30.57 1.99
N ARG A 56 2.39 -31.07 1.80
CA ARG A 56 3.45 -30.36 1.06
C ARG A 56 2.98 -30.07 -0.36
N GLU A 57 2.51 -31.08 -1.06
CA GLU A 57 2.01 -30.93 -2.42
C GLU A 57 0.86 -29.92 -2.52
N ALA A 58 -0.09 -29.96 -1.58
CA ALA A 58 -1.21 -29.03 -1.54
C ALA A 58 -0.75 -27.59 -1.28
N LEU A 59 0.20 -27.40 -0.35
CA LEU A 59 0.75 -26.06 -0.03
C LEU A 59 1.59 -25.52 -1.19
N ASP A 60 2.37 -26.35 -1.86
CA ASP A 60 3.16 -25.96 -3.03
C ASP A 60 2.25 -25.53 -4.19
N LYS A 61 1.22 -26.32 -4.49
CA LYS A 61 0.21 -25.96 -5.51
C LYS A 61 -0.56 -24.69 -5.15
N LEU A 62 -0.87 -24.50 -3.86
CA LEU A 62 -1.56 -23.30 -3.41
C LEU A 62 -0.64 -22.06 -3.53
N LEU A 63 0.64 -22.21 -3.22
CA LEU A 63 1.62 -21.14 -3.36
C LEU A 63 1.81 -20.77 -4.84
N GLU A 64 1.98 -21.77 -5.70
CA GLU A 64 2.06 -21.58 -7.14
C GLU A 64 0.84 -20.85 -7.68
N LYS A 65 -0.36 -21.31 -7.32
CA LYS A 65 -1.62 -20.69 -7.77
C LYS A 65 -1.79 -19.27 -7.28
N ARG A 66 -1.36 -18.96 -6.06
CA ARG A 66 -1.41 -17.59 -5.50
C ARG A 66 -0.33 -16.68 -6.03
N SER A 67 0.80 -17.22 -6.45
CA SER A 67 1.88 -16.45 -7.10
C SER A 67 1.68 -16.27 -8.61
N GLU A 68 0.69 -16.95 -9.19
CA GLU A 68 0.35 -16.79 -10.60
C GLU A 68 -0.10 -15.35 -10.86
N VAL A 69 0.73 -14.61 -11.59
CA VAL A 69 0.43 -13.25 -12.00
C VAL A 69 -0.44 -13.31 -13.25
N THR A 70 -1.70 -12.87 -13.11
CA THR A 70 -2.55 -12.68 -14.30
C THR A 70 -2.01 -11.50 -15.08
N PRO A 71 -1.54 -11.68 -16.32
CA PRO A 71 -1.08 -10.58 -17.15
C PRO A 71 -2.22 -9.59 -17.34
N HIS A 72 -2.00 -8.34 -16.97
CA HIS A 72 -2.94 -7.28 -17.32
C HIS A 72 -2.89 -7.05 -18.82
N ALA A 73 -4.05 -6.86 -19.45
CA ALA A 73 -4.10 -6.46 -20.85
C ALA A 73 -3.34 -5.14 -21.01
N VAL A 74 -2.28 -5.15 -21.82
CA VAL A 74 -1.56 -3.94 -22.16
C VAL A 74 -2.43 -3.17 -23.14
N GLN A 75 -3.04 -2.09 -22.70
CA GLN A 75 -3.68 -1.14 -23.60
C GLN A 75 -2.62 -0.21 -24.16
N ALA A 76 -2.71 0.07 -25.46
CA ALA A 76 -1.87 1.09 -26.06
C ALA A 76 -2.15 2.42 -25.35
N PHE A 77 -1.10 3.00 -24.77
CA PHE A 77 -1.19 4.32 -24.16
C PHE A 77 -1.03 5.37 -25.26
N GLU A 78 -2.11 6.09 -25.52
CA GLU A 78 -2.02 7.27 -26.38
C GLU A 78 -1.43 8.42 -25.57
N MET A 79 -0.24 8.88 -25.97
CA MET A 79 0.37 10.05 -25.35
C MET A 79 -0.56 11.25 -25.50
N PRO A 80 -0.95 11.91 -24.38
CA PRO A 80 -1.76 13.11 -24.49
C PRO A 80 -1.01 14.18 -25.28
N THR A 81 -1.66 14.76 -26.27
CA THR A 81 -1.11 15.90 -27.02
C THR A 81 -1.23 17.13 -26.12
N TYR A 82 -0.10 17.60 -25.62
CA TYR A 82 -0.07 18.86 -24.91
C TYR A 82 -0.12 20.02 -25.92
N PRO A 83 -0.92 21.06 -25.67
CA PRO A 83 -0.92 22.25 -26.50
C PRO A 83 0.51 22.83 -26.51
N ALA A 84 0.98 23.22 -27.69
CA ALA A 84 2.26 23.89 -27.82
C ALA A 84 2.28 25.13 -26.90
N HIS A 85 3.32 25.26 -26.08
CA HIS A 85 3.48 26.45 -25.26
C HIS A 85 3.44 27.69 -26.14
N THR A 86 2.57 28.62 -25.82
CA THR A 86 2.52 29.91 -26.52
C THR A 86 3.81 30.64 -26.24
N VAL A 87 4.59 30.86 -27.28
CA VAL A 87 5.84 31.64 -27.18
C VAL A 87 5.47 33.04 -26.68
N GLY A 88 5.92 33.41 -25.47
CA GLY A 88 5.65 34.73 -24.90
C GLY A 88 5.19 34.73 -23.43
N GLN A 89 4.82 33.60 -22.87
CA GLN A 89 4.59 33.52 -21.43
C GLN A 89 5.93 33.31 -20.70
N LEU A 90 6.25 34.23 -19.81
CA LEU A 90 7.38 34.03 -18.89
C LEU A 90 7.09 32.78 -18.01
N PRO A 91 8.10 31.93 -17.79
CA PRO A 91 7.92 30.78 -16.92
C PRO A 91 7.58 31.23 -15.50
N ALA A 92 6.62 30.55 -14.89
CA ALA A 92 6.29 30.75 -13.48
C ALA A 92 7.48 30.27 -12.61
N LEU A 93 7.95 31.14 -11.70
CA LEU A 93 9.04 30.81 -10.81
C LEU A 93 8.48 30.32 -9.47
N ALA A 94 8.95 29.15 -9.03
CA ALA A 94 8.73 28.63 -7.70
C ALA A 94 10.08 28.35 -7.03
N ALA A 95 10.16 28.58 -5.74
CA ALA A 95 11.37 28.25 -4.97
C ALA A 95 11.02 27.47 -3.71
N ARG A 96 11.87 26.51 -3.38
CA ARG A 96 11.77 25.69 -2.18
C ARG A 96 12.81 26.13 -1.15
N PHE A 97 12.34 26.33 0.07
CA PHE A 97 13.14 26.72 1.22
C PHE A 97 12.98 25.67 2.32
N THR A 98 14.00 25.51 3.17
CA THR A 98 13.90 24.61 4.34
C THR A 98 13.28 25.29 5.56
N ASN A 99 13.32 26.61 5.63
CA ASN A 99 12.66 27.41 6.66
C ASN A 99 12.32 28.82 6.14
N ALA A 100 11.42 29.51 6.82
CA ALA A 100 10.94 30.82 6.40
C ALA A 100 12.06 31.90 6.41
N ALA A 101 13.05 31.81 7.32
CA ALA A 101 14.14 32.78 7.42
C ALA A 101 15.08 32.77 6.20
N GLN A 102 15.08 31.70 5.41
CA GLN A 102 15.89 31.62 4.19
C GLN A 102 15.28 32.37 3.00
N CYS A 103 14.00 32.75 3.08
CA CYS A 103 13.32 33.44 2.00
C CYS A 103 13.39 34.95 2.21
N PRO A 104 14.18 35.70 1.43
CA PRO A 104 14.14 37.16 1.48
C PRO A 104 12.77 37.67 1.01
N ALA A 105 12.24 38.71 1.65
CA ALA A 105 10.95 39.29 1.30
C ALA A 105 10.87 39.69 -0.18
N GLU A 106 11.93 40.28 -0.73
CA GLU A 106 12.02 40.68 -2.14
C GLU A 106 11.95 39.47 -3.09
N ALA A 107 12.51 38.31 -2.70
CA ALA A 107 12.39 37.10 -3.47
C ALA A 107 10.97 36.52 -3.38
N ALA A 108 10.38 36.58 -2.18
CA ALA A 108 9.01 36.16 -1.99
C ALA A 108 8.05 36.94 -2.90
N GLU A 109 8.22 38.21 -3.13
CA GLU A 109 7.38 39.04 -3.99
C GLU A 109 7.42 38.59 -5.47
N LYS A 110 8.60 38.18 -5.95
CA LYS A 110 8.84 37.80 -7.35
C LYS A 110 8.47 36.38 -7.68
N LEU A 111 8.33 35.52 -6.68
CA LEU A 111 8.00 34.12 -6.86
C LEU A 111 6.48 33.91 -6.95
N GLN A 112 6.05 33.07 -7.87
CA GLN A 112 4.63 32.69 -7.99
C GLN A 112 4.27 31.73 -6.86
N TYR A 113 5.15 30.78 -6.54
CA TYR A 113 4.95 29.84 -5.44
C TYR A 113 6.18 29.76 -4.56
N LEU A 114 5.91 29.68 -3.27
CA LEU A 114 6.88 29.38 -2.22
C LEU A 114 6.61 27.95 -1.74
N ILE A 115 7.64 27.14 -1.59
CA ILE A 115 7.50 25.76 -1.11
C ILE A 115 8.26 25.63 0.20
N PHE A 116 7.55 25.26 1.26
CA PHE A 116 8.11 25.01 2.58
C PHE A 116 7.68 23.66 3.14
N PRO A 117 8.51 22.99 3.97
CA PRO A 117 8.07 21.83 4.71
C PRO A 117 6.83 22.15 5.56
N ILE A 118 5.88 21.23 5.67
CA ILE A 118 4.67 21.41 6.50
C ILE A 118 5.00 21.72 7.97
N THR A 119 6.18 21.32 8.44
CA THR A 119 6.67 21.62 9.80
C THR A 119 6.91 23.10 10.04
N GLU A 120 7.12 23.87 8.98
CA GLU A 120 7.39 25.31 9.03
C GLU A 120 6.11 26.17 8.96
N ALA A 121 4.94 25.58 8.84
CA ALA A 121 3.69 26.28 8.56
C ALA A 121 3.43 27.46 9.55
N GLU A 122 3.75 27.29 10.84
CA GLU A 122 3.56 28.33 11.86
C GLU A 122 4.54 29.49 11.73
N SER A 123 5.71 29.27 11.12
CA SER A 123 6.76 30.29 10.93
C SER A 123 6.53 31.12 9.67
N ILE A 124 5.59 30.73 8.81
CA ILE A 124 5.35 31.39 7.53
C ILE A 124 4.47 32.62 7.72
N PRO A 125 4.92 33.81 7.27
CA PRO A 125 4.12 35.05 7.35
C PRO A 125 2.75 34.87 6.66
N GLU A 126 1.72 35.42 7.27
CA GLU A 126 0.35 35.34 6.73
C GLU A 126 0.26 35.86 5.29
N ALA A 127 0.95 36.96 4.98
CA ALA A 127 1.01 37.54 3.64
C ALA A 127 1.56 36.61 2.55
N TRP A 128 2.27 35.52 2.94
CA TRP A 128 2.83 34.57 1.99
C TRP A 128 1.99 33.31 1.82
N ARG A 129 1.03 33.05 2.73
CA ARG A 129 0.26 31.80 2.76
C ARG A 129 -0.48 31.52 1.44
N GLY A 130 -1.11 32.54 0.87
CA GLY A 130 -1.88 32.43 -0.38
C GLY A 130 -1.06 32.03 -1.62
N LYS A 131 0.27 31.98 -1.53
CA LYS A 131 1.17 31.45 -2.56
C LYS A 131 2.14 30.41 -2.04
N THR A 132 1.94 29.94 -0.83
CA THR A 132 2.76 28.90 -0.23
C THR A 132 2.14 27.52 -0.42
N LEU A 133 2.93 26.62 -0.98
CA LEU A 133 2.66 25.21 -1.05
C LEU A 133 3.40 24.50 0.09
N LEU A 134 2.69 23.73 0.90
CA LEU A 134 3.28 23.00 2.03
C LEU A 134 3.73 21.62 1.57
N GLU A 135 5.03 21.36 1.65
CA GLU A 135 5.59 20.07 1.27
C GLU A 135 5.35 19.02 2.37
N LEU A 136 4.69 17.94 2.00
CA LEU A 136 4.47 16.80 2.89
C LEU A 136 5.75 15.99 3.07
N PRO A 137 5.97 15.35 4.24
CA PRO A 137 7.09 14.43 4.42
C PRO A 137 7.07 13.33 3.37
N ARG A 138 8.24 12.99 2.81
CA ARG A 138 8.35 11.92 1.79
C ARG A 138 7.82 10.59 2.29
N VAL A 139 8.05 10.32 3.58
CA VAL A 139 7.61 9.10 4.26
C VAL A 139 6.62 9.49 5.34
N MET A 140 5.39 9.00 5.21
CA MET A 140 4.29 9.23 6.15
C MET A 140 3.68 7.89 6.51
N PHE A 141 3.82 7.47 7.76
CA PHE A 141 3.13 6.30 8.30
C PHE A 141 2.93 6.41 9.81
N GLY A 142 1.97 5.67 10.33
CA GLY A 142 1.66 5.61 11.76
C GLY A 142 1.31 6.97 12.35
N ARG A 143 1.94 7.35 13.45
CA ARG A 143 1.64 8.60 14.17
C ARG A 143 1.94 9.86 13.36
N LEU A 144 2.98 9.83 12.51
CA LEU A 144 3.32 10.97 11.66
C LEU A 144 2.24 11.21 10.63
N GLU A 145 1.73 10.15 10.03
CA GLU A 145 0.63 10.19 9.07
C GLU A 145 -0.62 10.83 9.70
N GLN A 146 -1.05 10.30 10.85
CA GLN A 146 -2.22 10.81 11.56
C GLN A 146 -2.08 12.29 11.93
N LYS A 147 -0.93 12.71 12.47
CA LYS A 147 -0.68 14.10 12.83
C LYS A 147 -0.68 15.03 11.63
N THR A 148 -0.05 14.60 10.52
CA THR A 148 0.02 15.41 9.31
C THR A 148 -1.36 15.55 8.67
N ALA A 149 -2.12 14.45 8.54
CA ALA A 149 -3.47 14.48 7.99
C ALA A 149 -4.40 15.37 8.81
N ALA A 150 -4.39 15.27 10.13
CA ALA A 150 -5.23 16.10 11.01
C ALA A 150 -4.92 17.61 10.95
N ARG A 151 -3.72 17.98 10.50
CA ARG A 151 -3.34 19.41 10.36
C ARG A 151 -3.74 20.00 9.01
N LEU A 152 -3.91 19.18 7.98
CA LEU A 152 -4.09 19.66 6.61
C LEU A 152 -5.34 20.54 6.48
N ASP A 153 -6.47 20.13 7.05
CA ASP A 153 -7.71 20.92 6.99
C ASP A 153 -7.54 22.29 7.64
N ALA A 154 -6.95 22.33 8.84
CA ALA A 154 -6.69 23.58 9.53
C ALA A 154 -5.69 24.50 8.77
N LEU A 155 -4.74 23.94 8.05
CA LEU A 155 -3.79 24.68 7.23
C LEU A 155 -4.44 25.22 5.94
N GLN A 156 -5.38 24.48 5.38
CA GLN A 156 -6.23 24.98 4.28
C GLN A 156 -7.04 26.20 4.73
N ASP A 157 -7.71 26.08 5.88
CA ASP A 157 -8.49 27.18 6.46
C ASP A 157 -7.61 28.39 6.83
N ALA A 158 -6.34 28.17 7.16
CA ALA A 158 -5.36 29.22 7.40
C ALA A 158 -4.88 29.94 6.14
N GLY A 159 -5.38 29.57 4.96
CA GLY A 159 -5.17 30.25 3.69
C GLY A 159 -3.92 29.83 2.92
N PHE A 160 -3.34 28.65 3.19
CA PHE A 160 -2.25 28.13 2.35
C PHE A 160 -2.76 27.72 0.98
N ALA A 161 -1.94 27.97 -0.06
CA ALA A 161 -2.33 27.79 -1.45
C ALA A 161 -2.48 26.31 -1.87
N GLY A 162 -1.82 25.38 -1.16
CA GLY A 162 -1.87 23.98 -1.51
C GLY A 162 -0.80 23.13 -0.84
N ALA A 163 -0.67 21.90 -1.29
CA ALA A 163 0.34 20.97 -0.80
C ALA A 163 1.17 20.35 -1.92
N VAL A 164 2.46 20.12 -1.65
CA VAL A 164 3.35 19.34 -2.50
C VAL A 164 3.37 17.91 -1.98
N VAL A 165 2.91 16.98 -2.80
CA VAL A 165 2.90 15.54 -2.51
C VAL A 165 4.13 14.86 -3.09
N ASN A 166 4.73 13.95 -2.35
CA ASN A 166 5.94 13.25 -2.74
C ASN A 166 5.69 11.80 -3.22
N ASN A 167 4.46 11.31 -3.04
CA ASN A 167 4.04 10.01 -3.53
C ASN A 167 2.52 9.98 -3.76
N PRO A 168 2.00 9.09 -4.65
CA PRO A 168 0.57 9.03 -4.97
C PRO A 168 -0.35 8.77 -3.78
N ALA A 169 0.12 8.03 -2.76
CA ALA A 169 -0.70 7.74 -1.58
C ALA A 169 -1.06 9.01 -0.77
N GLN A 170 -0.30 10.08 -0.91
CA GLN A 170 -0.56 11.35 -0.24
C GLN A 170 -1.70 12.14 -0.87
N LEU A 171 -2.06 11.86 -2.13
CA LEU A 171 -3.18 12.52 -2.81
C LEU A 171 -4.51 12.38 -2.06
N ARG A 172 -4.69 11.28 -1.33
CA ARG A 172 -5.89 11.06 -0.51
C ARG A 172 -6.10 12.11 0.59
N TYR A 173 -5.01 12.75 1.05
CA TYR A 173 -5.07 13.79 2.11
C TYR A 173 -5.21 15.20 1.55
N THR A 174 -4.92 15.38 0.27
CA THR A 174 -4.90 16.69 -0.38
C THR A 174 -6.02 16.88 -1.40
N ALA A 175 -6.95 15.92 -1.50
CA ALA A 175 -8.06 15.98 -2.45
C ALA A 175 -8.97 17.22 -2.26
N ALA A 176 -9.07 17.72 -1.03
CA ALA A 176 -9.84 18.94 -0.72
C ALA A 176 -9.10 20.25 -1.08
N TRP A 177 -7.81 20.16 -1.46
CA TRP A 177 -7.00 21.32 -1.83
C TRP A 177 -6.96 21.58 -3.35
N ALA A 178 -7.81 20.88 -4.09
CA ALA A 178 -7.92 21.00 -5.55
C ALA A 178 -8.95 22.05 -5.98
#